data_90e5a35edf23c3111623dd3a2ef95582
#
_entry.id   90e5a35edf23c3111623dd3a2ef95582
#
_cell.length_a   1.000
_cell.length_b   1.000
_cell.length_c   1.000
_cell.angle_alpha   90.00
_cell.angle_beta   90.00
_cell.angle_gamma   90.00
#
_symmetry.space_group_name_H-M   'P 1'
#
loop_
_entity.id
_entity.type
_entity.pdbx_description
1 polymer ?
#
loop_
_entity_poly.entity_id
_entity_poly.type
_entity_poly.pdbx_seq_one_letter_code
_entity_poly.pdbx_strand_id
1 'polypeptide(L)'
;MRKLFVLFMLVAMWGAPVKADEGMWLPALIHKLNIGDMQKTGLKLTAEDVYSINQSSLKDAVAHIGGCTAEMISPDGLMLTNHHCAFGDIQRHSTVEHDYLRDGFWAKTREEELPNPSKIARFLIRAEEVTDKVLAGVTPGMSFAERQKAVAAAMAKIENEAIGDTHYQAQVTPLLESNKYFLFVYETFRDVRLVGAPPQALGKF
;
A
#
# COMPACT_ATOMS: atom_id res chain seq x y z
N MET A 1 45.36 25.76 22.38
CA MET A 1 45.18 24.33 22.12
C MET A 1 43.72 23.86 22.29
N ARG A 2 43.05 24.16 23.41
CA ARG A 2 41.63 23.74 23.63
C ARG A 2 40.62 24.26 22.60
N LYS A 3 40.76 25.50 22.12
CA LYS A 3 39.88 26.11 21.10
C LYS A 3 40.10 25.57 19.70
N LEU A 4 41.34 25.17 19.35
CA LEU A 4 41.66 24.48 18.10
C LEU A 4 41.10 23.04 18.07
N PHE A 5 41.11 22.36 19.21
CA PHE A 5 40.56 21.00 19.33
C PHE A 5 39.04 21.00 19.17
N VAL A 6 38.33 21.97 19.75
CA VAL A 6 36.88 22.14 19.58
C VAL A 6 36.51 22.47 18.14
N LEU A 7 37.31 23.32 17.47
CA LEU A 7 37.09 23.67 16.06
C LEU A 7 37.33 22.45 15.16
N PHE A 8 38.33 21.64 15.45
CA PHE A 8 38.61 20.39 14.70
C PHE A 8 37.49 19.35 14.90
N MET A 9 36.93 19.23 16.12
CA MET A 9 35.76 18.37 16.39
C MET A 9 34.51 18.85 15.66
N LEU A 10 34.27 20.16 15.59
CA LEU A 10 33.14 20.73 14.85
C LEU A 10 33.25 20.53 13.34
N VAL A 11 34.46 20.63 12.77
CA VAL A 11 34.69 20.37 11.34
C VAL A 11 34.64 18.89 11.01
N ALA A 12 35.05 17.99 11.91
CA ALA A 12 34.93 16.55 11.73
C ALA A 12 33.49 16.04 11.74
N MET A 13 32.56 16.76 12.39
CA MET A 13 31.12 16.44 12.36
C MET A 13 30.41 16.86 11.06
N TRP A 14 31.05 17.65 10.19
CA TRP A 14 30.44 18.11 8.92
C TRP A 14 30.72 17.21 7.71
N GLY A 15 31.34 16.08 7.87
CA GLY A 15 31.92 15.34 6.75
C GLY A 15 31.39 13.95 6.44
N ALA A 16 30.41 13.43 7.13
CA ALA A 16 29.82 12.15 6.74
C ALA A 16 28.67 12.37 5.74
N PRO A 17 28.81 12.00 4.46
CA PRO A 17 27.66 11.99 3.56
C PRO A 17 26.66 11.00 4.13
N VAL A 18 25.53 11.52 4.65
CA VAL A 18 24.38 10.68 4.96
C VAL A 18 23.83 10.21 3.61
N LYS A 19 24.15 8.99 3.22
CA LYS A 19 23.45 8.31 2.13
C LYS A 19 22.09 7.91 2.67
N ALA A 20 21.06 8.64 2.29
CA ALA A 20 19.69 8.16 2.38
C ALA A 20 19.42 7.33 1.13
N ASP A 21 18.91 6.12 1.29
CA ASP A 21 18.39 5.35 0.19
C ASP A 21 17.01 5.94 -0.17
N GLU A 22 16.95 6.60 -1.32
CA GLU A 22 15.74 7.24 -1.81
C GLU A 22 14.99 6.31 -2.76
N GLY A 23 13.67 6.48 -2.82
CA GLY A 23 12.81 5.80 -3.77
C GLY A 23 11.65 5.06 -3.14
N MET A 24 10.66 4.77 -3.97
CA MET A 24 9.53 3.92 -3.64
C MET A 24 9.69 2.59 -4.38
N TRP A 25 10.07 1.56 -3.64
CA TRP A 25 10.43 0.26 -4.21
C TRP A 25 9.22 -0.65 -4.32
N LEU A 26 9.01 -1.25 -5.49
CA LEU A 26 7.96 -2.25 -5.67
C LEU A 26 8.37 -3.56 -4.97
N PRO A 27 7.60 -4.04 -3.98
CA PRO A 27 7.93 -5.27 -3.25
C PRO A 27 8.12 -6.49 -4.17
N ALA A 28 7.35 -6.59 -5.25
CA ALA A 28 7.50 -7.63 -6.26
C ALA A 28 8.87 -7.66 -6.96
N LEU A 29 9.61 -6.56 -6.93
CA LEU A 29 10.95 -6.44 -7.55
C LEU A 29 12.08 -6.37 -6.52
N ILE A 30 11.78 -6.47 -5.22
CA ILE A 30 12.75 -6.23 -4.15
C ILE A 30 13.98 -7.15 -4.24
N HIS A 31 13.80 -8.38 -4.72
CA HIS A 31 14.90 -9.34 -4.93
C HIS A 31 15.91 -8.88 -5.98
N LYS A 32 15.49 -8.06 -6.95
CA LYS A 32 16.36 -7.51 -8.00
C LYS A 32 16.96 -6.16 -7.63
N LEU A 33 16.32 -5.45 -6.71
CA LEU A 33 16.65 -4.05 -6.43
C LEU A 33 17.48 -3.90 -5.15
N ASN A 34 16.86 -4.02 -3.99
CA ASN A 34 17.42 -3.48 -2.74
C ASN A 34 17.69 -4.50 -1.66
N ILE A 35 17.17 -5.72 -1.76
CA ILE A 35 17.22 -6.68 -0.64
C ILE A 35 18.64 -6.88 -0.09
N GLY A 36 19.65 -6.92 -0.97
CA GLY A 36 21.05 -7.09 -0.57
C GLY A 36 21.58 -5.92 0.26
N ASP A 37 21.20 -4.71 -0.06
CA ASP A 37 21.65 -3.52 0.69
C ASP A 37 20.87 -3.37 2.00
N MET A 38 19.58 -3.69 2.00
CA MET A 38 18.76 -3.76 3.23
C MET A 38 19.33 -4.81 4.22
N GLN A 39 19.79 -5.97 3.72
CA GLN A 39 20.41 -7.00 4.56
C GLN A 39 21.77 -6.55 5.12
N LYS A 40 22.59 -5.81 4.35
CA LYS A 40 23.84 -5.21 4.85
C LYS A 40 23.59 -4.20 5.99
N THR A 41 22.46 -3.51 5.96
CA THR A 41 22.07 -2.55 7.01
C THR A 41 21.32 -3.20 8.18
N GLY A 42 21.11 -4.53 8.15
CA GLY A 42 20.61 -5.30 9.28
C GLY A 42 19.25 -5.98 9.09
N LEU A 43 18.63 -5.88 7.92
CA LEU A 43 17.41 -6.64 7.61
C LEU A 43 17.70 -8.14 7.71
N LYS A 44 16.86 -8.87 8.45
CA LYS A 44 16.95 -10.34 8.62
C LYS A 44 16.02 -11.10 7.68
N LEU A 45 15.07 -10.38 7.03
CA LEU A 45 14.10 -10.98 6.11
C LEU A 45 14.76 -11.28 4.75
N THR A 46 14.27 -12.32 4.10
CA THR A 46 14.55 -12.60 2.69
C THR A 46 13.59 -11.83 1.78
N ALA A 47 13.84 -11.83 0.48
CA ALA A 47 12.91 -11.25 -0.48
C ALA A 47 11.55 -11.97 -0.48
N GLU A 48 11.55 -13.30 -0.30
CA GLU A 48 10.33 -14.11 -0.20
C GLU A 48 9.53 -13.84 1.07
N ASP A 49 10.19 -13.50 2.18
CA ASP A 49 9.50 -13.09 3.41
C ASP A 49 8.77 -11.74 3.23
N VAL A 50 9.28 -10.87 2.37
CA VAL A 50 8.68 -9.56 2.08
C VAL A 50 7.56 -9.70 1.04
N TYR A 51 7.84 -10.41 -0.05
CA TYR A 51 6.88 -10.61 -1.14
C TYR A 51 7.01 -12.01 -1.73
N SER A 52 5.97 -12.83 -1.60
CA SER A 52 5.84 -14.10 -2.27
C SER A 52 4.43 -14.28 -2.83
N ILE A 53 4.33 -15.01 -3.95
CA ILE A 53 3.06 -15.51 -4.50
C ILE A 53 2.85 -16.99 -4.20
N ASN A 54 3.88 -17.66 -3.67
CA ASN A 54 3.90 -19.11 -3.44
C ASN A 54 3.69 -19.46 -1.97
N GLN A 55 3.93 -18.53 -1.07
CA GLN A 55 3.82 -18.72 0.38
C GLN A 55 3.41 -17.40 1.05
N SER A 56 2.96 -17.49 2.30
CA SER A 56 2.67 -16.30 3.11
C SER A 56 3.90 -15.41 3.25
N SER A 57 3.71 -14.13 3.11
CA SER A 57 4.76 -13.11 3.18
C SER A 57 4.22 -11.82 3.80
N LEU A 58 5.08 -10.84 4.07
CA LEU A 58 4.68 -9.56 4.66
C LEU A 58 3.59 -8.83 3.86
N LYS A 59 3.55 -9.02 2.51
CA LYS A 59 2.49 -8.43 1.68
C LYS A 59 1.08 -8.83 2.12
N ASP A 60 0.90 -10.04 2.68
CA ASP A 60 -0.40 -10.57 3.07
C ASP A 60 -0.94 -9.92 4.35
N ALA A 61 -0.07 -9.28 5.13
CA ALA A 61 -0.46 -8.49 6.29
C ALA A 61 -0.89 -7.06 5.93
N VAL A 62 -0.70 -6.63 4.68
CA VAL A 62 -0.97 -5.26 4.24
C VAL A 62 -2.25 -5.21 3.42
N ALA A 63 -3.22 -4.42 3.86
CA ALA A 63 -4.47 -4.17 3.15
C ALA A 63 -4.53 -2.75 2.59
N HIS A 64 -5.12 -2.59 1.42
CA HIS A 64 -5.52 -1.29 0.89
C HIS A 64 -6.98 -1.03 1.27
N ILE A 65 -7.23 0.05 2.02
CA ILE A 65 -8.56 0.37 2.56
C ILE A 65 -8.97 1.81 2.23
N GLY A 66 -9.90 1.97 1.29
CA GLY A 66 -10.50 3.27 0.96
C GLY A 66 -9.49 4.38 0.60
N GLY A 67 -8.39 4.06 -0.09
CA GLY A 67 -7.34 5.00 -0.45
C GLY A 67 -6.20 5.10 0.59
N CYS A 68 -6.29 4.36 1.68
CA CYS A 68 -5.28 4.23 2.72
C CYS A 68 -4.71 2.80 2.77
N THR A 69 -3.65 2.64 3.53
CA THR A 69 -3.09 1.33 3.90
C THR A 69 -3.51 0.98 5.32
N ALA A 70 -3.74 -0.30 5.56
CA ALA A 70 -4.00 -0.87 6.88
C ALA A 70 -3.14 -2.11 7.08
N GLU A 71 -2.85 -2.45 8.33
CA GLU A 71 -2.09 -3.63 8.71
C GLU A 71 -2.98 -4.64 9.42
N MET A 72 -2.93 -5.89 8.99
CA MET A 72 -3.58 -7.01 9.66
C MET A 72 -2.82 -7.37 10.92
N ILE A 73 -3.48 -7.31 12.09
CA ILE A 73 -2.85 -7.55 13.39
C ILE A 73 -3.43 -8.74 14.15
N SER A 74 -4.44 -9.40 13.60
CA SER A 74 -4.97 -10.64 14.18
C SER A 74 -5.45 -11.61 13.11
N PRO A 75 -5.51 -12.91 13.43
CA PRO A 75 -6.08 -13.92 12.55
C PRO A 75 -7.60 -13.77 12.37
N ASP A 76 -8.26 -13.00 13.24
CA ASP A 76 -9.71 -12.77 13.21
C ASP A 76 -10.13 -11.57 12.37
N GLY A 77 -9.21 -10.96 11.61
CA GLY A 77 -9.51 -9.87 10.71
C GLY A 77 -9.41 -8.48 11.32
N LEU A 78 -8.80 -8.32 12.52
CA LEU A 78 -8.56 -6.99 13.08
C LEU A 78 -7.44 -6.28 12.32
N MET A 79 -7.73 -5.08 11.82
CA MET A 79 -6.79 -4.23 11.11
C MET A 79 -6.54 -2.93 11.85
N LEU A 80 -5.33 -2.40 11.75
CA LEU A 80 -5.00 -1.03 12.14
C LEU A 80 -4.83 -0.14 10.91
N THR A 81 -5.25 1.12 11.04
CA THR A 81 -4.97 2.16 10.05
C THR A 81 -4.88 3.52 10.75
N ASN A 82 -4.50 4.55 10.03
CA ASN A 82 -4.42 5.91 10.57
C ASN A 82 -5.82 6.47 10.87
N HIS A 83 -5.94 7.27 11.93
CA HIS A 83 -7.20 7.91 12.33
C HIS A 83 -7.83 8.71 11.19
N HIS A 84 -7.04 9.48 10.42
CA HIS A 84 -7.55 10.26 9.30
C HIS A 84 -8.16 9.40 8.18
N CYS A 85 -7.74 8.15 8.04
CA CYS A 85 -8.29 7.20 7.06
C CYS A 85 -9.71 6.73 7.43
N ALA A 86 -10.03 6.73 8.71
CA ALA A 86 -11.33 6.35 9.25
C ALA A 86 -12.18 7.57 9.69
N PHE A 87 -11.66 8.79 9.58
CA PHE A 87 -12.31 9.99 10.11
C PHE A 87 -13.76 10.14 9.63
N GLY A 88 -14.01 10.01 8.33
CA GLY A 88 -15.35 10.10 7.77
C GLY A 88 -16.29 8.97 8.22
N ASP A 89 -15.74 7.79 8.52
CA ASP A 89 -16.52 6.67 9.02
C ASP A 89 -16.89 6.89 10.49
N ILE A 90 -15.93 7.34 11.32
CA ILE A 90 -16.17 7.71 12.72
C ILE A 90 -17.23 8.81 12.79
N GLN A 91 -17.11 9.85 11.95
CA GLN A 91 -18.06 10.96 11.90
C GLN A 91 -19.46 10.49 11.51
N ARG A 92 -19.59 9.56 10.55
CA ARG A 92 -20.88 9.03 10.09
C ARG A 92 -21.63 8.28 11.19
N HIS A 93 -20.92 7.65 12.09
CA HIS A 93 -21.47 6.94 13.23
C HIS A 93 -21.67 7.83 14.46
N SER A 94 -21.12 9.04 14.47
CA SER A 94 -21.28 9.98 15.58
C SER A 94 -22.68 10.63 15.53
N THR A 95 -23.26 10.81 16.70
CA THR A 95 -24.53 11.55 16.93
C THR A 95 -24.30 12.64 17.97
N VAL A 96 -25.34 13.43 18.28
CA VAL A 96 -25.27 14.46 19.32
C VAL A 96 -25.09 13.81 20.70
N GLU A 97 -25.71 12.63 20.92
CA GLU A 97 -25.64 11.86 22.17
C GLU A 97 -24.34 11.04 22.28
N HIS A 98 -23.78 10.62 21.14
CA HIS A 98 -22.59 9.79 21.04
C HIS A 98 -21.60 10.37 20.04
N ASP A 99 -20.79 11.30 20.49
CA ASP A 99 -19.74 11.93 19.67
C ASP A 99 -18.47 11.08 19.68
N TYR A 100 -18.43 10.10 18.78
CA TYR A 100 -17.27 9.18 18.68
C TYR A 100 -15.98 9.85 18.21
N LEU A 101 -16.06 11.02 17.53
CA LEU A 101 -14.86 11.80 17.24
C LEU A 101 -14.27 12.43 18.49
N ARG A 102 -15.12 12.97 19.39
CA ARG A 102 -14.67 13.59 20.63
C ARG A 102 -14.29 12.58 21.69
N ASP A 103 -15.13 11.55 21.89
CA ASP A 103 -15.04 10.66 23.05
C ASP A 103 -14.33 9.34 22.73
N GLY A 104 -14.15 9.03 21.45
CA GLY A 104 -13.68 7.73 20.97
C GLY A 104 -14.79 6.68 20.94
N PHE A 105 -14.45 5.52 20.37
CA PHE A 105 -15.33 4.36 20.27
C PHE A 105 -14.52 3.07 20.46
N TRP A 106 -15.08 2.10 21.17
CA TRP A 106 -14.49 0.76 21.33
C TRP A 106 -15.59 -0.28 21.47
N ALA A 107 -15.76 -1.11 20.42
CA ALA A 107 -16.60 -2.29 20.46
C ALA A 107 -16.00 -3.33 21.41
N LYS A 108 -16.80 -3.88 22.31
CA LYS A 108 -16.39 -4.94 23.25
C LYS A 108 -16.75 -6.32 22.72
N THR A 109 -17.71 -6.38 21.82
CA THR A 109 -18.18 -7.60 21.16
C THR A 109 -18.32 -7.35 19.66
N ARG A 110 -18.43 -8.41 18.85
CA ARG A 110 -18.62 -8.28 17.40
C ARG A 110 -19.97 -7.64 17.03
N GLU A 111 -20.96 -7.78 17.87
CA GLU A 111 -22.30 -7.19 17.68
C GLU A 111 -22.28 -5.66 17.86
N GLU A 112 -21.31 -5.14 18.61
CA GLU A 112 -21.13 -3.69 18.80
C GLU A 112 -20.30 -3.04 17.68
N GLU A 113 -19.67 -3.83 16.79
CA GLU A 113 -18.91 -3.28 15.66
C GLU A 113 -19.81 -2.52 14.69
N LEU A 114 -19.38 -1.34 14.27
CA LEU A 114 -20.16 -0.45 13.43
C LEU A 114 -19.88 -0.69 11.94
N PRO A 115 -20.89 -1.09 11.13
CA PRO A 115 -20.67 -1.44 9.74
C PRO A 115 -20.38 -0.21 8.87
N ASN A 116 -19.44 -0.36 7.92
CA ASN A 116 -19.06 0.64 6.94
C ASN A 116 -19.32 0.13 5.50
N PRO A 117 -20.55 0.13 5.01
CA PRO A 117 -20.92 -0.51 3.73
C PRO A 117 -20.21 0.04 2.50
N SER A 118 -19.74 1.28 2.56
CA SER A 118 -19.00 1.94 1.47
C SER A 118 -17.50 1.66 1.50
N LYS A 119 -17.01 1.04 2.57
CA LYS A 119 -15.58 0.75 2.72
C LYS A 119 -15.26 -0.67 2.29
N ILE A 120 -14.17 -0.83 1.59
CA ILE A 120 -13.66 -2.14 1.15
C ILE A 120 -12.22 -2.30 1.58
N ALA A 121 -11.83 -3.52 1.92
CA ALA A 121 -10.44 -3.92 2.13
C ALA A 121 -9.97 -4.80 0.97
N ARG A 122 -8.81 -4.48 0.40
CA ARG A 122 -8.20 -5.22 -0.70
C ARG A 122 -6.85 -5.76 -0.28
N PHE A 123 -6.64 -7.04 -0.49
CA PHE A 123 -5.37 -7.71 -0.24
C PHE A 123 -4.71 -8.08 -1.56
N LEU A 124 -3.44 -7.76 -1.71
CA LEU A 124 -2.68 -8.05 -2.92
C LEU A 124 -2.38 -9.54 -3.01
N ILE A 125 -2.96 -10.21 -3.99
CA ILE A 125 -2.67 -11.62 -4.30
C ILE A 125 -1.37 -11.72 -5.08
N ARG A 126 -1.24 -10.95 -6.20
CA ARG A 126 -0.03 -10.90 -7.02
C ARG A 126 0.09 -9.58 -7.77
N ALA A 127 1.33 -9.24 -8.06
CA ALA A 127 1.69 -8.15 -8.97
C ALA A 127 2.70 -8.67 -9.99
N GLU A 128 2.50 -8.34 -11.27
CA GLU A 128 3.40 -8.72 -12.36
C GLU A 128 3.57 -7.58 -13.37
N GLU A 129 4.76 -7.46 -13.94
CA GLU A 129 5.00 -6.53 -15.04
C GLU A 129 4.38 -7.06 -16.34
N VAL A 130 3.53 -6.26 -16.98
CA VAL A 130 2.80 -6.61 -18.21
C VAL A 130 3.08 -5.63 -19.35
N THR A 131 4.16 -4.86 -19.27
CA THR A 131 4.52 -3.80 -20.22
C THR A 131 4.50 -4.29 -21.66
N ASP A 132 5.17 -5.41 -21.94
CA ASP A 132 5.27 -5.96 -23.30
C ASP A 132 3.90 -6.39 -23.84
N LYS A 133 3.04 -6.96 -22.99
CA LYS A 133 1.67 -7.35 -23.34
C LYS A 133 0.80 -6.14 -23.66
N VAL A 134 0.90 -5.07 -22.86
CA VAL A 134 0.14 -3.82 -23.07
C VAL A 134 0.57 -3.11 -24.33
N LEU A 135 1.87 -3.08 -24.62
CA LEU A 135 2.43 -2.36 -25.76
C LEU A 135 2.52 -3.20 -27.04
N ALA A 136 2.18 -4.49 -27.04
CA ALA A 136 2.29 -5.38 -28.18
C ALA A 136 1.55 -4.88 -29.44
N GLY A 137 0.45 -4.15 -29.29
CA GLY A 137 -0.33 -3.58 -30.38
C GLY A 137 0.03 -2.13 -30.75
N VAL A 138 1.06 -1.55 -30.10
CA VAL A 138 1.46 -0.15 -30.33
C VAL A 138 2.58 -0.08 -31.37
N THR A 139 2.36 0.70 -32.43
CA THR A 139 3.36 0.90 -33.50
C THR A 139 3.84 2.35 -33.56
N PRO A 140 5.06 2.63 -34.07
CA PRO A 140 5.62 3.98 -34.16
C PRO A 140 4.80 5.00 -34.96
N GLY A 141 3.96 4.52 -35.91
CA GLY A 141 3.14 5.39 -36.76
C GLY A 141 1.79 5.78 -36.21
N MET A 142 1.42 5.29 -35.01
CA MET A 142 0.15 5.61 -34.39
C MET A 142 0.09 7.06 -33.93
N SER A 143 -1.04 7.72 -34.12
CA SER A 143 -1.38 8.97 -33.46
C SER A 143 -1.54 8.74 -31.95
N PHE A 144 -1.47 9.81 -31.15
CA PHE A 144 -1.65 9.73 -29.69
C PHE A 144 -2.99 9.07 -29.30
N ALA A 145 -4.08 9.42 -30.01
CA ALA A 145 -5.40 8.87 -29.73
C ALA A 145 -5.50 7.37 -30.06
N GLU A 146 -4.92 6.93 -31.19
CA GLU A 146 -4.86 5.51 -31.56
C GLU A 146 -4.04 4.71 -30.55
N ARG A 147 -2.88 5.24 -30.15
CA ARG A 147 -2.05 4.63 -29.12
C ARG A 147 -2.79 4.48 -27.80
N GLN A 148 -3.46 5.54 -27.30
CA GLN A 148 -4.25 5.46 -26.06
C GLN A 148 -5.35 4.41 -26.16
N LYS A 149 -6.06 4.35 -27.28
CA LYS A 149 -7.12 3.36 -27.50
C LYS A 149 -6.56 1.92 -27.51
N ALA A 150 -5.44 1.70 -28.16
CA ALA A 150 -4.79 0.38 -28.20
C ALA A 150 -4.33 -0.05 -26.80
N VAL A 151 -3.68 0.85 -26.06
CA VAL A 151 -3.24 0.60 -24.67
C VAL A 151 -4.42 0.30 -23.77
N ALA A 152 -5.48 1.11 -23.79
CA ALA A 152 -6.67 0.88 -22.95
C ALA A 152 -7.34 -0.47 -23.26
N ALA A 153 -7.45 -0.85 -24.55
CA ALA A 153 -8.00 -2.14 -24.94
C ALA A 153 -7.14 -3.32 -24.46
N ALA A 154 -5.81 -3.19 -24.56
CA ALA A 154 -4.87 -4.20 -24.07
C ALA A 154 -4.95 -4.35 -22.54
N MET A 155 -5.00 -3.24 -21.80
CA MET A 155 -5.15 -3.24 -20.35
C MET A 155 -6.44 -3.97 -19.93
N ALA A 156 -7.59 -3.59 -20.51
CA ALA A 156 -8.87 -4.21 -20.21
C ALA A 156 -8.89 -5.73 -20.50
N LYS A 157 -8.24 -6.13 -21.61
CA LYS A 157 -8.11 -7.56 -21.94
C LYS A 157 -7.30 -8.31 -20.87
N ILE A 158 -6.15 -7.77 -20.47
CA ILE A 158 -5.27 -8.37 -19.46
C ILE A 158 -6.00 -8.46 -18.10
N GLU A 159 -6.75 -7.43 -17.71
CA GLU A 159 -7.54 -7.41 -16.48
C GLU A 159 -8.61 -8.52 -16.48
N ASN A 160 -9.38 -8.63 -17.58
CA ASN A 160 -10.41 -9.66 -17.71
C ASN A 160 -9.81 -11.07 -17.71
N GLU A 161 -8.71 -11.30 -18.39
CA GLU A 161 -7.99 -12.58 -18.38
C GLU A 161 -7.47 -12.94 -16.98
N ALA A 162 -7.02 -11.94 -16.22
CA ALA A 162 -6.49 -12.13 -14.87
C ALA A 162 -7.58 -12.45 -13.84
N ILE A 163 -8.80 -11.94 -14.03
CA ILE A 163 -9.97 -12.23 -13.19
C ILE A 163 -10.48 -13.65 -13.47
N GLY A 164 -10.61 -14.02 -14.77
CA GLY A 164 -11.17 -15.32 -15.18
C GLY A 164 -12.48 -15.62 -14.47
N ASP A 165 -12.62 -16.84 -13.96
CA ASP A 165 -13.80 -17.29 -13.21
C ASP A 165 -13.66 -17.09 -11.68
N THR A 166 -12.73 -16.26 -11.24
CA THR A 166 -12.49 -15.98 -9.82
C THR A 166 -13.32 -14.80 -9.32
N HIS A 167 -13.39 -14.63 -7.99
CA HIS A 167 -13.96 -13.45 -7.34
C HIS A 167 -12.97 -12.29 -7.17
N TYR A 168 -11.77 -12.41 -7.72
CA TYR A 168 -10.71 -11.40 -7.62
C TYR A 168 -11.04 -10.15 -8.45
N GLN A 169 -10.36 -9.08 -8.11
CA GLN A 169 -10.32 -7.86 -8.91
C GLN A 169 -8.92 -7.69 -9.49
N ALA A 170 -8.85 -7.26 -10.74
CA ALA A 170 -7.59 -7.00 -11.41
C ALA A 170 -7.55 -5.55 -11.92
N GLN A 171 -6.37 -4.96 -11.87
CA GLN A 171 -6.13 -3.61 -12.37
C GLN A 171 -4.74 -3.53 -12.97
N VAL A 172 -4.65 -3.05 -14.22
CA VAL A 172 -3.38 -2.68 -14.83
C VAL A 172 -3.12 -1.20 -14.56
N THR A 173 -1.99 -0.90 -13.94
CA THR A 173 -1.61 0.47 -13.57
C THR A 173 -0.35 0.88 -14.32
N PRO A 174 -0.36 2.02 -15.04
CA PRO A 174 0.84 2.60 -15.59
C PRO A 174 1.70 3.17 -14.46
N LEU A 175 2.98 2.87 -14.47
CA LEU A 175 3.98 3.37 -13.55
C LEU A 175 5.12 4.04 -14.33
N LEU A 176 5.97 4.82 -13.62
CA LEU A 176 7.14 5.48 -14.18
C LEU A 176 6.77 6.28 -15.45
N GLU A 177 5.79 7.18 -15.34
CA GLU A 177 5.28 8.00 -16.45
C GLU A 177 4.78 7.17 -17.66
N SER A 178 4.15 6.03 -17.39
CA SER A 178 3.66 5.07 -18.40
C SER A 178 4.76 4.36 -19.20
N ASN A 179 5.99 4.33 -18.68
CA ASN A 179 7.07 3.52 -19.24
C ASN A 179 6.97 2.05 -18.85
N LYS A 180 6.25 1.75 -17.76
CA LYS A 180 6.00 0.40 -17.28
C LYS A 180 4.52 0.22 -16.93
N TYR A 181 4.02 -0.98 -17.14
CA TYR A 181 2.66 -1.38 -16.80
C TYR A 181 2.71 -2.59 -15.88
N PHE A 182 1.99 -2.51 -14.77
CA PHE A 182 1.89 -3.60 -13.80
C PHE A 182 0.44 -4.01 -13.63
N LEU A 183 0.19 -5.31 -13.71
CA LEU A 183 -1.06 -5.92 -13.31
C LEU A 183 -1.01 -6.18 -11.81
N PHE A 184 -2.04 -5.71 -11.09
CA PHE A 184 -2.28 -6.02 -9.69
C PHE A 184 -3.57 -6.82 -9.57
N VAL A 185 -3.52 -7.97 -8.90
CA VAL A 185 -4.70 -8.80 -8.62
C VAL A 185 -4.96 -8.78 -7.12
N TYR A 186 -6.22 -8.50 -6.75
CA TYR A 186 -6.64 -8.32 -5.37
C TYR A 186 -7.79 -9.24 -5.00
N GLU A 187 -7.76 -9.74 -3.78
CA GLU A 187 -8.94 -10.22 -3.08
C GLU A 187 -9.60 -9.06 -2.35
N THR A 188 -10.96 -9.00 -2.38
CA THR A 188 -11.71 -7.85 -1.89
C THR A 188 -12.74 -8.29 -0.86
N PHE A 189 -12.69 -7.68 0.32
CA PHE A 189 -13.64 -7.85 1.41
C PHE A 189 -14.50 -6.59 1.57
N ARG A 190 -15.82 -6.80 1.71
CA ARG A 190 -16.83 -5.71 1.75
C ARG A 190 -17.46 -5.51 3.11
N ASP A 191 -17.41 -6.49 4.00
CA ASP A 191 -17.86 -6.34 5.39
C ASP A 191 -16.72 -5.75 6.23
N VAL A 192 -16.57 -4.43 6.12
CA VAL A 192 -15.57 -3.67 6.89
C VAL A 192 -16.31 -2.90 7.98
N ARG A 193 -15.84 -3.05 9.23
CA ARG A 193 -16.49 -2.47 10.40
C ARG A 193 -15.52 -1.62 11.21
N LEU A 194 -16.04 -0.57 11.85
CA LEU A 194 -15.30 0.19 12.84
C LEU A 194 -15.34 -0.58 14.17
N VAL A 195 -14.20 -1.05 14.60
CA VAL A 195 -14.02 -1.79 15.87
C VAL A 195 -13.63 -0.85 17.00
N GLY A 196 -12.84 0.16 16.68
CA GLY A 196 -12.42 1.15 17.66
C GLY A 196 -11.74 2.34 17.04
N ALA A 197 -11.81 3.46 17.72
CA ALA A 197 -11.10 4.68 17.41
C ALA A 197 -10.81 5.47 18.69
N PRO A 198 -9.59 5.96 18.91
CA PRO A 198 -9.32 6.88 20.00
C PRO A 198 -10.04 8.22 19.75
N PRO A 199 -10.24 9.03 20.82
CA PRO A 199 -10.66 10.42 20.66
C PRO A 199 -9.78 11.17 19.67
N GLN A 200 -10.37 12.06 18.87
CA GLN A 200 -9.65 12.84 17.86
C GLN A 200 -8.44 13.60 18.43
N ALA A 201 -8.54 14.06 19.68
CA ALA A 201 -7.45 14.75 20.36
C ALA A 201 -6.17 13.89 20.51
N LEU A 202 -6.31 12.54 20.53
CA LEU A 202 -5.22 11.58 20.56
C LEU A 202 -4.86 11.02 19.18
N GLY A 203 -5.84 10.89 18.29
CA GLY A 203 -5.68 10.24 16.99
C GLY A 203 -5.24 11.19 15.87
N LYS A 204 -5.23 12.50 16.10
CA LYS A 204 -4.87 13.50 15.09
C LYS A 204 -3.47 14.07 15.38
N PHE A 205 -2.47 13.52 14.73
CA PHE A 205 -1.12 14.05 14.68
C PHE A 205 -0.74 14.34 13.23
#